data_42b8852948f2448eb06500f9678905f7
#
_entry.id   42b8852948f2448eb06500f9678905f7
#
_cell.length_a   1.000
_cell.length_b   1.000
_cell.length_c   1.000
_cell.angle_alpha   90.00
_cell.angle_beta   90.00
_cell.angle_gamma   90.00
#
_symmetry.space_group_name_H-M   'P 1'
#
loop_
_entity.id
_entity.type
_entity.pdbx_description
1 polymer ?
#
loop_
_entity_poly.entity_id
_entity_poly.type
_entity_poly.pdbx_seq_one_letter_code
_entity_poly.pdbx_strand_id
1 'polypeptide(L)'
;MFKGVYEHQLDDKNRLRIPSRFKKELTGEHGEKTYSFFRGLHNCICVMCDDDLEDVASSIADEAISETGTGSRMFFGSIFPAEEDQQGRVVLPSSLKKIAGITKNVITIGLGKRLEIWSEENYTKYLENADYDAELKKLGI
;
A
#
# COMPACT_ATOMS: atom_id res chain seq x y z
N MET A 1 -2.54 -14.66 0.10
CA MET A 1 -1.23 -14.03 0.26
C MET A 1 -0.85 -13.28 -1.01
N PHE A 2 -0.60 -11.98 -0.87
CA PHE A 2 -0.18 -11.15 -2.00
C PHE A 2 1.29 -11.37 -2.32
N LYS A 3 1.60 -11.54 -3.60
CA LYS A 3 2.98 -11.73 -4.07
C LYS A 3 3.10 -11.29 -5.52
N GLY A 4 4.30 -10.91 -5.91
CA GLY A 4 4.61 -10.49 -7.28
C GLY A 4 4.61 -8.99 -7.45
N VAL A 5 5.01 -8.56 -8.63
CA VAL A 5 5.20 -7.14 -8.99
C VAL A 5 4.43 -6.83 -10.27
N TYR A 6 3.76 -5.68 -10.28
CA TYR A 6 3.05 -5.16 -11.45
C TYR A 6 3.49 -3.75 -11.76
N GLU A 7 3.84 -3.51 -13.02
CA GLU A 7 4.09 -2.17 -13.54
C GLU A 7 2.84 -1.69 -14.26
N HIS A 8 2.31 -0.56 -13.87
CA HIS A 8 1.13 0.03 -14.49
C HIS A 8 1.13 1.54 -14.33
N GLN A 9 0.03 2.20 -14.72
CA GLN A 9 -0.03 3.66 -14.77
C GLN A 9 -1.32 4.18 -14.18
N LEU A 10 -1.23 5.38 -13.59
CA LEU A 10 -2.41 6.17 -13.28
C LEU A 10 -3.00 6.72 -14.58
N ASP A 11 -4.32 6.91 -14.61
CA ASP A 11 -4.97 7.63 -15.70
C ASP A 11 -4.87 9.15 -15.49
N ASP A 12 -5.45 9.91 -16.41
CA ASP A 12 -5.39 11.38 -16.40
C ASP A 12 -6.06 12.01 -15.18
N LYS A 13 -6.92 11.26 -14.48
CA LYS A 13 -7.62 11.71 -13.28
C LYS A 13 -7.03 11.10 -12.00
N ASN A 14 -5.79 10.62 -12.06
CA ASN A 14 -5.08 9.99 -10.94
C ASN A 14 -5.79 8.76 -10.40
N ARG A 15 -6.49 8.04 -11.25
CA ARG A 15 -7.17 6.80 -10.88
C ARG A 15 -6.29 5.60 -11.23
N LEU A 16 -6.39 4.58 -10.38
CA LEU A 16 -5.64 3.35 -10.47
C LEU A 16 -6.61 2.17 -10.43
N ARG A 17 -6.28 1.11 -11.17
CA ARG A 17 -6.91 -0.19 -10.96
C ARG A 17 -5.97 -1.05 -10.15
N ILE A 18 -6.47 -1.64 -9.07
CA ILE A 18 -5.71 -2.69 -8.39
C ILE A 18 -5.63 -3.86 -9.38
N PRO A 19 -4.43 -4.44 -9.61
CA PRO A 19 -4.30 -5.59 -10.51
C PRO A 19 -5.31 -6.69 -10.14
N SER A 20 -5.97 -7.24 -11.16
CA SER A 20 -7.10 -8.14 -10.95
C SER A 20 -6.77 -9.35 -10.08
N ARG A 21 -5.54 -9.86 -10.16
CA ARG A 21 -5.10 -10.98 -9.36
C ARG A 21 -4.97 -10.64 -7.87
N PHE A 22 -4.74 -9.37 -7.51
CA PHE A 22 -4.75 -8.91 -6.13
C PHE A 22 -6.15 -8.52 -5.69
N LYS A 23 -6.95 -8.03 -6.62
CA LYS A 23 -8.27 -7.47 -6.33
C LYS A 23 -9.19 -8.49 -5.65
N LYS A 24 -9.26 -9.69 -6.16
CA LYS A 24 -10.11 -10.74 -5.63
C LYS A 24 -9.75 -11.09 -4.18
N GLU A 25 -8.46 -11.19 -3.89
CA GLU A 25 -7.98 -11.49 -2.55
C GLU A 25 -8.22 -10.31 -1.60
N LEU A 26 -8.08 -9.08 -2.12
CA LEU A 26 -8.24 -7.86 -1.34
C LEU A 26 -9.71 -7.61 -0.94
N THR A 27 -10.63 -7.86 -1.85
CA THR A 27 -12.05 -7.52 -1.69
C THR A 27 -12.96 -8.73 -1.44
N GLY A 28 -12.41 -9.95 -1.46
CA GLY A 28 -13.20 -11.17 -1.35
C GLY A 28 -13.71 -11.66 -2.70
N GLU A 29 -14.21 -12.88 -2.75
CA GLU A 29 -14.64 -13.51 -4.01
C GLU A 29 -15.80 -12.77 -4.68
N HIS A 30 -16.64 -12.12 -3.89
CA HIS A 30 -17.84 -11.43 -4.39
C HIS A 30 -17.79 -9.92 -4.14
N GLY A 31 -16.60 -9.38 -3.87
CA GLY A 31 -16.44 -7.93 -3.62
C GLY A 31 -17.04 -7.47 -2.30
N GLU A 32 -17.21 -8.38 -1.34
CA GLU A 32 -17.86 -8.08 -0.07
C GLU A 32 -16.98 -7.38 0.94
N LYS A 33 -15.67 -7.32 0.69
CA LYS A 33 -14.71 -6.68 1.58
C LYS A 33 -14.27 -5.32 1.05
N THR A 34 -13.96 -4.43 1.97
CA THR A 34 -13.41 -3.11 1.66
C THR A 34 -11.92 -3.06 1.99
N TYR A 35 -11.23 -2.04 1.51
CA TYR A 35 -9.81 -1.86 1.74
C TYR A 35 -9.49 -0.37 1.87
N SER A 36 -8.29 -0.10 2.37
CA SER A 36 -7.84 1.27 2.61
C SER A 36 -6.39 1.45 2.18
N PHE A 37 -6.04 2.71 1.96
CA PHE A 37 -4.67 3.14 1.72
C PHE A 37 -4.10 3.75 2.98
N PHE A 38 -2.80 3.58 3.19
CA PHE A 38 -2.09 4.31 4.25
C PHE A 38 -0.61 4.47 3.86
N ARG A 39 0.08 5.37 4.55
CA ARG A 39 1.49 5.61 4.29
C ARG A 39 2.33 4.46 4.79
N GLY A 40 3.15 3.89 3.91
CA GLY A 40 4.08 2.81 4.25
C GLY A 40 5.49 3.30 4.53
N LEU A 41 6.40 2.36 4.74
CA LEU A 41 7.82 2.65 4.87
C LEU A 41 8.37 3.16 3.54
N HIS A 42 9.45 3.93 3.60
CA HIS A 42 10.11 4.50 2.42
C HIS A 42 9.17 5.35 1.55
N ASN A 43 8.14 5.92 2.17
CA ASN A 43 7.16 6.80 1.54
C ASN A 43 6.25 6.11 0.51
N CYS A 44 6.24 4.79 0.44
CA CYS A 44 5.28 4.11 -0.44
C CYS A 44 3.86 4.22 0.11
N ILE A 45 2.89 3.83 -0.71
CA ILE A 45 1.49 3.72 -0.29
C ILE A 45 1.20 2.26 -0.02
N CYS A 46 0.73 1.94 1.19
CA CYS A 46 0.26 0.60 1.51
C CYS A 46 -1.22 0.46 1.22
N VAL A 47 -1.62 -0.74 0.82
CA VAL A 47 -3.03 -1.12 0.62
C VAL A 47 -3.29 -2.39 1.41
N MET A 48 -4.35 -2.39 2.19
CA MET A 48 -4.69 -3.54 3.04
C MET A 48 -6.21 -3.68 3.12
N CYS A 49 -6.68 -4.92 3.14
CA CYS A 49 -8.08 -5.22 3.46
C CYS A 49 -8.40 -4.65 4.84
N ASP A 50 -9.59 -4.05 4.99
CA ASP A 50 -9.96 -3.39 6.24
C ASP A 50 -9.99 -4.34 7.43
N ASP A 51 -10.33 -5.61 7.24
CA ASP A 51 -10.26 -6.60 8.31
C ASP A 51 -8.84 -6.76 8.86
N ASP A 52 -7.86 -6.87 7.97
CA ASP A 52 -6.44 -7.00 8.36
C ASP A 52 -5.91 -5.69 8.94
N LEU A 53 -6.32 -4.56 8.37
CA LEU A 53 -5.92 -3.25 8.85
C LEU A 53 -6.44 -2.99 10.26
N GLU A 54 -7.65 -3.44 10.56
CA GLU A 54 -8.23 -3.31 11.89
C GLU A 54 -7.44 -4.09 12.94
N ASP A 55 -6.94 -5.27 12.58
CA ASP A 55 -6.07 -6.04 13.48
C ASP A 55 -4.77 -5.28 13.79
N VAL A 56 -4.15 -4.68 12.78
CA VAL A 56 -2.96 -3.85 12.96
C VAL A 56 -3.28 -2.63 13.82
N ALA A 57 -4.36 -1.93 13.50
CA ALA A 57 -4.78 -0.72 14.21
C ALA A 57 -5.07 -1.01 15.68
N SER A 58 -5.74 -2.13 15.97
CA SER A 58 -6.07 -2.53 17.34
C SER A 58 -4.82 -2.76 18.20
N SER A 59 -3.74 -3.28 17.60
CA SER A 59 -2.51 -3.54 18.33
C SER A 59 -1.77 -2.28 18.77
N ILE A 60 -2.05 -1.13 18.16
CA ILE A 60 -1.36 0.14 18.44
C ILE A 60 -2.30 1.24 18.96
N ALA A 61 -3.60 0.98 19.06
CA ALA A 61 -4.60 2.00 19.41
C ALA A 61 -4.32 2.68 20.75
N ASP A 62 -3.89 1.91 21.77
CA ASP A 62 -3.61 2.44 23.10
C ASP A 62 -2.42 3.40 23.10
N GLU A 63 -1.44 3.20 22.23
CA GLU A 63 -0.29 4.08 22.10
C GLU A 63 -0.67 5.43 21.49
N ALA A 64 -1.75 5.49 20.71
CA ALA A 64 -2.16 6.70 20.04
C ALA A 64 -2.53 7.83 21.01
N ILE A 65 -2.93 7.51 22.24
CA ILE A 65 -3.33 8.49 23.25
C ILE A 65 -2.18 8.94 24.15
N SER A 66 -1.00 8.37 24.01
CA SER A 66 0.17 8.73 24.82
C SER A 66 0.95 9.89 24.18
N GLU A 67 1.79 10.56 25.00
CA GLU A 67 2.68 11.62 24.49
C GLU A 67 3.72 11.06 23.50
N THR A 68 4.05 9.77 23.63
CA THR A 68 5.03 9.10 22.78
C THR A 68 4.38 8.49 21.52
N GLY A 69 3.08 8.69 21.34
CA GLY A 69 2.32 8.11 20.25
C GLY A 69 2.41 8.86 18.91
N THR A 70 3.54 9.50 18.60
CA THR A 70 3.70 10.23 17.34
C THR A 70 3.54 9.31 16.12
N GLY A 71 4.17 8.14 16.14
CA GLY A 71 4.07 7.17 15.07
C GLY A 71 2.65 6.69 14.86
N SER A 72 1.93 6.41 15.95
CA SER A 72 0.53 6.02 15.90
C SER A 72 -0.34 7.11 15.28
N ARG A 73 -0.13 8.36 15.67
CA ARG A 73 -0.87 9.50 15.10
C ARG A 73 -0.60 9.66 13.61
N MET A 74 0.64 9.52 13.20
CA MET A 74 1.01 9.59 11.79
C MET A 74 0.37 8.44 11.00
N PHE A 75 0.37 7.24 11.56
CA PHE A 75 -0.22 6.08 10.92
C PHE A 75 -1.74 6.23 10.75
N PHE A 76 -2.46 6.45 11.85
CA PHE A 76 -3.91 6.62 11.78
C PHE A 76 -4.32 7.80 10.91
N GLY A 77 -3.57 8.90 10.96
CA GLY A 77 -3.84 10.08 10.15
C GLY A 77 -3.60 9.88 8.66
N SER A 78 -2.91 8.81 8.28
CA SER A 78 -2.63 8.50 6.87
C SER A 78 -3.62 7.52 6.26
N ILE A 79 -4.58 6.99 7.03
CA ILE A 79 -5.53 5.99 6.54
C ILE A 79 -6.66 6.66 5.76
N PHE A 80 -6.85 6.21 4.52
CA PHE A 80 -7.90 6.68 3.63
C PHE A 80 -8.66 5.47 3.08
N PRO A 81 -9.97 5.34 3.36
CA PRO A 81 -10.77 4.29 2.74
C PRO A 81 -10.74 4.41 1.21
N ALA A 82 -10.60 3.29 0.53
CA ALA A 82 -10.65 3.27 -0.92
C ALA A 82 -12.11 3.29 -1.39
N GLU A 83 -12.39 4.15 -2.36
CA GLU A 83 -13.71 4.24 -2.97
C GLU A 83 -13.58 3.94 -4.46
N GLU A 84 -14.05 2.78 -4.87
CA GLU A 84 -14.00 2.39 -6.27
C GLU A 84 -15.17 2.95 -7.05
N ASP A 85 -14.90 3.39 -8.29
CA ASP A 85 -15.97 3.76 -9.20
C ASP A 85 -16.61 2.50 -9.81
N GLN A 86 -17.61 2.70 -10.67
CA GLN A 86 -18.35 1.59 -11.31
C GLN A 86 -17.44 0.70 -12.17
N GLN A 87 -16.29 1.20 -12.57
CA GLN A 87 -15.33 0.46 -13.40
C GLN A 87 -14.19 -0.14 -12.59
N GLY A 88 -14.28 -0.09 -11.25
CA GLY A 88 -13.28 -0.66 -10.37
C GLY A 88 -12.01 0.19 -10.25
N ARG A 89 -12.07 1.45 -10.64
CA ARG A 89 -10.93 2.37 -10.52
C ARG A 89 -11.04 3.14 -9.21
N VAL A 90 -9.90 3.46 -8.61
CA VAL A 90 -9.81 4.19 -7.36
C VAL A 90 -8.86 5.37 -7.51
N VAL A 91 -9.25 6.53 -6.98
CA VAL A 91 -8.38 7.71 -6.95
C VAL A 91 -7.40 7.55 -5.80
N LEU A 92 -6.09 7.68 -6.08
CA LEU A 92 -5.10 7.69 -5.01
C LEU A 92 -5.27 8.97 -4.17
N PRO A 93 -5.23 8.85 -2.84
CA PRO A 93 -5.25 10.03 -1.99
C PRO A 93 -4.12 10.99 -2.35
N SER A 94 -4.45 12.26 -2.58
CA SER A 94 -3.49 13.24 -3.09
C SER A 94 -2.28 13.43 -2.17
N SER A 95 -2.48 13.41 -0.86
CA SER A 95 -1.39 13.53 0.12
C SER A 95 -0.44 12.34 0.04
N LEU A 96 -0.96 11.12 -0.05
CA LEU A 96 -0.14 9.91 -0.16
C LEU A 96 0.58 9.86 -1.50
N LYS A 97 -0.09 10.23 -2.58
CA LYS A 97 0.49 10.32 -3.92
C LYS A 97 1.68 11.27 -3.95
N LYS A 98 1.53 12.45 -3.31
CA LYS A 98 2.60 13.44 -3.23
C LYS A 98 3.80 12.94 -2.44
N ILE A 99 3.56 12.34 -1.27
CA ILE A 99 4.63 11.78 -0.44
C ILE A 99 5.39 10.68 -1.19
N ALA A 100 4.66 9.85 -1.93
CA ALA A 100 5.25 8.75 -2.68
C ALA A 100 5.96 9.21 -3.97
N GLY A 101 5.83 10.46 -4.34
CA GLY A 101 6.45 10.98 -5.56
C GLY A 101 5.85 10.40 -6.84
N ILE A 102 4.60 9.96 -6.77
CA ILE A 102 3.94 9.32 -7.91
C ILE A 102 3.41 10.40 -8.87
N THR A 103 3.76 10.28 -10.14
CA THR A 103 3.18 11.11 -11.20
C THR A 103 2.30 10.28 -12.13
N LYS A 104 2.85 9.30 -12.81
CA LYS A 104 2.12 8.46 -13.75
C LYS A 104 2.44 6.97 -13.59
N ASN A 105 3.72 6.61 -13.67
CA ASN A 105 4.14 5.22 -13.63
C ASN A 105 4.25 4.72 -12.19
N VAL A 106 3.63 3.58 -11.90
CA VAL A 106 3.63 2.99 -10.57
C VAL A 106 4.04 1.53 -10.62
N ILE A 107 4.59 1.07 -9.50
CA ILE A 107 4.91 -0.33 -9.25
C ILE A 107 4.04 -0.77 -8.08
N THR A 108 3.26 -1.82 -8.26
CA THR A 108 2.48 -2.42 -7.18
C THR A 108 3.07 -3.77 -6.82
N ILE A 109 3.39 -3.95 -5.56
CA ILE A 109 4.06 -5.16 -5.05
C ILE A 109 3.17 -5.85 -4.03
N GLY A 110 3.06 -7.17 -4.14
CA GLY A 110 2.41 -7.98 -3.12
C GLY A 110 3.39 -8.37 -2.02
N LEU A 111 3.03 -8.10 -0.77
CA LEU A 111 3.85 -8.37 0.42
C LEU A 111 3.03 -9.07 1.51
N GLY A 112 2.57 -10.28 1.22
CA GLY A 112 1.83 -11.10 2.18
C GLY A 112 0.42 -10.59 2.39
N LYS A 113 0.15 -9.86 3.48
CA LYS A 113 -1.19 -9.34 3.80
C LYS A 113 -1.45 -7.94 3.27
N ARG A 114 -0.47 -7.32 2.61
CA ARG A 114 -0.61 -5.95 2.10
C ARG A 114 -0.02 -5.82 0.71
N LEU A 115 -0.42 -4.77 0.03
CA LEU A 115 0.21 -4.33 -1.21
C LEU A 115 0.99 -3.05 -0.90
N GLU A 116 2.03 -2.80 -1.68
CA GLU A 116 2.71 -1.50 -1.69
C GLU A 116 2.66 -0.92 -3.09
N ILE A 117 2.36 0.37 -3.17
CA ILE A 117 2.37 1.12 -4.42
C ILE A 117 3.49 2.15 -4.34
N TRP A 118 4.42 2.06 -5.27
CA TRP A 118 5.59 2.92 -5.34
C TRP A 118 5.58 3.72 -6.64
N SER A 119 6.21 4.89 -6.64
CA SER A 119 6.62 5.47 -7.91
C SER A 119 7.66 4.56 -8.54
N GLU A 120 7.66 4.44 -9.86
CA GLU A 120 8.65 3.65 -10.58
C GLU A 120 10.07 4.12 -10.26
N GLU A 121 10.28 5.43 -10.21
CA GLU A 121 11.57 6.03 -9.90
C GLU A 121 12.07 5.64 -8.51
N ASN A 122 11.22 5.79 -7.49
CA ASN A 122 11.61 5.50 -6.11
C ASN A 122 11.86 4.00 -5.91
N TYR A 123 11.08 3.14 -6.53
CA TYR A 123 11.28 1.70 -6.43
C TYR A 123 12.60 1.29 -7.05
N THR A 124 12.89 1.81 -8.23
CA THR A 124 14.16 1.56 -8.92
C THR A 124 15.35 1.99 -8.07
N LYS A 125 15.29 3.20 -7.48
CA LYS A 125 16.34 3.70 -6.60
C LYS A 125 16.50 2.84 -5.34
N TYR A 126 15.39 2.42 -4.77
CA TYR A 126 15.40 1.59 -3.55
C TYR A 126 16.13 0.26 -3.78
N LEU A 127 15.95 -0.35 -4.94
CA LEU A 127 16.58 -1.62 -5.28
C LEU A 127 17.97 -1.49 -5.87
N GLU A 128 18.38 -0.30 -6.28
CA GLU A 128 19.62 -0.07 -7.06
C GLU A 128 20.87 -0.61 -6.37
N ASN A 129 20.96 -0.46 -5.06
CA ASN A 129 22.12 -0.92 -4.28
C ASN A 129 21.83 -2.18 -3.48
N ALA A 130 20.73 -2.85 -3.72
CA ALA A 130 20.37 -4.07 -3.00
C ALA A 130 21.10 -5.28 -3.57
N ASP A 131 21.67 -6.11 -2.68
CA ASP A 131 22.23 -7.40 -3.02
C ASP A 131 21.20 -8.47 -2.68
N TYR A 132 20.59 -9.05 -3.71
CA TYR A 132 19.51 -10.02 -3.56
C TYR A 132 19.91 -11.22 -2.69
N ASP A 133 21.09 -11.78 -2.95
CA ASP A 133 21.58 -12.94 -2.20
C ASP A 133 21.80 -12.61 -0.72
N ALA A 134 22.37 -11.45 -0.43
CA ALA A 134 22.60 -11.00 0.93
C ALA A 134 21.27 -10.76 1.66
N GLU A 135 20.30 -10.16 0.98
CA GLU A 135 18.97 -9.92 1.56
C GLU A 135 18.21 -11.22 1.84
N LEU A 136 18.28 -12.20 0.93
CA LEU A 136 17.66 -13.50 1.18
C LEU A 136 18.29 -14.24 2.37
N LYS A 137 19.59 -14.11 2.53
CA LYS A 137 20.29 -14.72 3.68
C LYS A 137 19.80 -14.12 5.01
N LYS A 138 19.53 -12.82 5.05
CA LYS A 138 18.95 -12.17 6.23
C LYS A 138 17.58 -12.74 6.59
N LEU A 139 16.84 -13.21 5.58
CA LEU A 139 15.53 -13.83 5.77
C LEU A 139 15.62 -15.31 6.15
N GLY A 140 16.82 -15.89 6.18
CA GLY A 140 17.01 -17.28 6.47
C GLY A 140 16.75 -18.23 5.30
N ILE A 141 16.74 -17.68 4.12
CA ILE A 141 16.60 -18.44 2.87
C ILE A 141 17.98 -18.71 2.27
#